data_2514b4dc17fe1215c26a810e1e228b89
#
_entry.id   2514b4dc17fe1215c26a810e1e228b89
#
_cell.length_a   1.000
_cell.length_b   1.000
_cell.length_c   1.000
_cell.angle_alpha   90.00
_cell.angle_beta   90.00
_cell.angle_gamma   90.00
#
_symmetry.space_group_name_H-M   'P 1'
#
loop_
_entity.id
_entity.type
_entity.pdbx_description
1 polymer ?
#
loop_
_entity_poly.entity_id
_entity_poly.type
_entity_poly.pdbx_seq_one_letter_code
_entity_poly.pdbx_strand_id
1 'polypeptide(L)'
;MTFVKSGIGAAAVATVAVVSAPAFAAERTLNAVTGLQQTNIIAQSFLQTFMKPVNAAGKGILQVKYVGGQEVVPPRKAAAALKRGQFDMLSCPTAYYIGTVPEGYGILASNQGPKILRKNGGFALLQKIYKQKAGSHLLAWGESMTSYHMYLHKAPKLGKDGIPTLTGYKMRATGTYRPLFRALGATTINIKSSEVITAIQRGTVDGYGFTDVSVISLGLDKVTKYRVMPNFYQTNQVLTVNPKTWASLTNKQRNFLNAQAVIYETASVKFVEKSRLAEEKQMKKSGIKDVVLKGAAAQKYLDTAHGEIWKELKKRSKFHDQLKPLLYKPGKPIRQVDTGRTLDQKR
;
A
#
# COMPACT_ATOMS: atom_id res chain seq x y z
N MET A 1 17.07 -75.84 65.87
CA MET A 1 16.74 -75.85 64.44
C MET A 1 15.54 -74.94 64.23
N THR A 2 15.84 -73.73 63.74
CA THR A 2 14.83 -72.68 63.55
C THR A 2 14.84 -72.27 62.09
N PHE A 3 13.75 -72.57 61.40
CA PHE A 3 13.60 -72.20 59.99
C PHE A 3 13.17 -70.75 59.86
N VAL A 4 13.96 -69.97 59.13
CA VAL A 4 13.60 -68.59 58.70
C VAL A 4 12.91 -68.64 57.34
N LYS A 5 11.68 -68.19 57.30
CA LYS A 5 10.89 -68.03 56.06
C LYS A 5 11.23 -66.66 55.45
N SER A 6 11.86 -66.63 54.24
CA SER A 6 12.05 -65.45 53.44
C SER A 6 10.74 -65.12 52.70
N GLY A 7 10.20 -63.89 52.94
CA GLY A 7 9.07 -63.35 52.17
C GLY A 7 9.63 -62.48 50.99
N ILE A 8 9.23 -62.83 49.78
CA ILE A 8 9.49 -62.07 48.57
C ILE A 8 8.39 -61.02 48.42
N GLY A 9 8.74 -59.76 48.66
CA GLY A 9 7.85 -58.62 48.40
C GLY A 9 7.87 -58.24 46.90
N ALA A 10 6.70 -58.38 46.25
CA ALA A 10 6.50 -57.90 44.87
C ALA A 10 6.34 -56.37 44.87
N ALA A 11 7.31 -55.65 44.31
CA ALA A 11 7.21 -54.21 44.07
C ALA A 11 6.36 -53.96 42.81
N ALA A 12 5.17 -53.41 43.00
CA ALA A 12 4.31 -52.94 41.89
C ALA A 12 4.89 -51.60 41.32
N VAL A 13 5.41 -51.66 40.11
CA VAL A 13 5.80 -50.46 39.36
C VAL A 13 4.55 -49.80 38.74
N ALA A 14 4.11 -48.69 39.34
CA ALA A 14 3.03 -47.90 38.78
C ALA A 14 3.57 -47.06 37.61
N THR A 15 3.22 -47.41 36.38
CA THR A 15 3.54 -46.68 35.19
C THR A 15 2.62 -45.45 35.11
N VAL A 16 3.10 -44.24 35.42
CA VAL A 16 2.36 -43.00 35.23
C VAL A 16 2.40 -42.64 33.73
N ALA A 17 1.28 -42.83 33.03
CA ALA A 17 1.12 -42.34 31.66
C ALA A 17 1.02 -40.83 31.70
N VAL A 18 2.09 -40.13 31.30
CA VAL A 18 2.07 -38.69 31.08
C VAL A 18 1.24 -38.43 29.81
N VAL A 19 -0.03 -38.09 29.97
CA VAL A 19 -0.88 -37.61 28.90
C VAL A 19 -0.33 -36.21 28.52
N SER A 20 0.46 -36.14 27.45
CA SER A 20 0.89 -34.87 26.85
C SER A 20 -0.35 -34.17 26.31
N ALA A 21 -0.88 -33.21 27.07
CA ALA A 21 -1.90 -32.30 26.53
C ALA A 21 -1.34 -31.62 25.29
N PRO A 22 -2.11 -31.50 24.18
CA PRO A 22 -1.64 -30.78 23.01
C PRO A 22 -1.33 -29.35 23.42
N ALA A 23 -0.06 -28.96 23.30
CA ALA A 23 0.35 -27.59 23.52
C ALA A 23 -0.34 -26.72 22.48
N PHE A 24 -1.46 -26.11 22.86
CA PHE A 24 -2.06 -25.06 22.05
C PHE A 24 -0.98 -23.97 21.87
N ALA A 25 -0.56 -23.76 20.63
CA ALA A 25 0.38 -22.69 20.35
C ALA A 25 -0.21 -21.39 20.91
N ALA A 26 0.51 -20.74 21.81
CA ALA A 26 0.06 -19.51 22.47
C ALA A 26 -0.31 -18.45 21.43
N GLU A 27 -1.33 -17.66 21.72
CA GLU A 27 -1.73 -16.51 20.92
C GLU A 27 -0.51 -15.60 20.67
N ARG A 28 -0.25 -15.28 19.41
CA ARG A 28 0.87 -14.43 19.01
C ARG A 28 0.41 -13.00 18.79
N THR A 29 1.09 -12.01 19.37
CA THR A 29 0.86 -10.61 19.06
C THR A 29 1.95 -10.10 18.12
N LEU A 30 1.55 -9.45 17.01
CA LEU A 30 2.43 -8.80 16.04
C LEU A 30 2.32 -7.29 16.14
N ASN A 31 3.46 -6.61 16.31
CA ASN A 31 3.54 -5.16 16.32
C ASN A 31 3.50 -4.61 14.89
N ALA A 32 2.56 -3.73 14.59
CA ALA A 32 2.35 -3.15 13.26
C ALA A 32 2.59 -1.65 13.24
N VAL A 33 3.27 -1.19 12.20
CA VAL A 33 3.55 0.23 11.91
C VAL A 33 2.92 0.61 10.57
N THR A 34 2.44 1.86 10.44
CA THR A 34 2.07 2.42 9.14
C THR A 34 3.14 3.40 8.65
N GLY A 35 3.38 3.46 7.34
CA GLY A 35 4.25 4.47 6.72
C GLY A 35 3.60 5.85 6.60
N LEU A 36 2.38 6.01 7.10
CA LEU A 36 1.56 7.22 7.03
C LEU A 36 1.13 7.62 8.44
N GLN A 37 0.84 8.89 8.64
CA GLN A 37 0.26 9.35 9.92
C GLN A 37 -1.14 8.74 10.13
N GLN A 38 -1.50 8.51 11.37
CA GLN A 38 -2.74 7.81 11.74
C GLN A 38 -4.01 8.48 11.19
N THR A 39 -4.02 9.81 11.06
CA THR A 39 -5.15 10.58 10.50
C THR A 39 -5.36 10.40 9.00
N ASN A 40 -4.38 9.84 8.28
CA ASN A 40 -4.49 9.57 6.86
C ASN A 40 -5.52 8.46 6.60
N ILE A 41 -6.43 8.66 5.63
CA ILE A 41 -7.50 7.71 5.28
C ILE A 41 -6.96 6.31 4.95
N ILE A 42 -5.79 6.23 4.30
CA ILE A 42 -5.15 4.95 3.97
C ILE A 42 -4.66 4.23 5.24
N ALA A 43 -4.11 4.96 6.21
CA ALA A 43 -3.74 4.38 7.50
C ALA A 43 -4.99 3.92 8.27
N GLN A 44 -6.05 4.72 8.27
CA GLN A 44 -7.34 4.35 8.86
C GLN A 44 -7.94 3.11 8.19
N SER A 45 -7.81 2.98 6.87
CA SER A 45 -8.23 1.79 6.14
C SER A 45 -7.55 0.54 6.70
N PHE A 46 -6.23 0.53 6.84
CA PHE A 46 -5.50 -0.59 7.45
C PHE A 46 -6.01 -0.92 8.86
N LEU A 47 -6.20 0.10 9.71
CA LEU A 47 -6.66 -0.11 11.08
C LEU A 47 -8.08 -0.70 11.14
N GLN A 48 -9.00 -0.23 10.31
CA GLN A 48 -10.40 -0.62 10.33
C GLN A 48 -10.68 -1.91 9.56
N THR A 49 -9.97 -2.15 8.45
CA THR A 49 -10.30 -3.25 7.52
C THR A 49 -9.33 -4.42 7.56
N PHE A 50 -8.16 -4.27 8.22
CA PHE A 50 -7.24 -5.37 8.50
C PHE A 50 -7.10 -5.63 9.99
N MET A 51 -6.55 -4.67 10.74
CA MET A 51 -6.19 -4.91 12.15
C MET A 51 -7.40 -5.27 13.01
N LYS A 52 -8.48 -4.47 12.94
CA LYS A 52 -9.69 -4.72 13.75
C LYS A 52 -10.34 -6.09 13.43
N PRO A 53 -10.56 -6.47 12.16
CA PRO A 53 -11.07 -7.82 11.83
C PRO A 53 -10.13 -8.95 12.24
N VAL A 54 -8.81 -8.80 12.03
CA VAL A 54 -7.81 -9.78 12.49
C VAL A 54 -7.93 -10.01 13.98
N ASN A 55 -8.00 -8.94 14.78
CA ASN A 55 -8.10 -9.06 16.24
C ASN A 55 -9.43 -9.66 16.69
N ALA A 56 -10.53 -9.38 16.00
CA ALA A 56 -11.82 -9.98 16.30
C ALA A 56 -11.85 -11.49 16.03
N ALA A 57 -11.33 -11.92 14.87
CA ALA A 57 -11.35 -13.31 14.43
C ALA A 57 -10.15 -14.14 14.92
N GLY A 58 -9.08 -13.47 15.37
CA GLY A 58 -7.80 -14.09 15.71
C GLY A 58 -7.61 -14.45 17.18
N LYS A 59 -8.66 -14.35 18.02
CA LYS A 59 -8.59 -14.75 19.43
C LYS A 59 -8.11 -16.19 19.57
N GLY A 60 -7.09 -16.42 20.40
CA GLY A 60 -6.43 -17.71 20.58
C GLY A 60 -5.56 -18.15 19.39
N ILE A 61 -5.34 -17.29 18.39
CA ILE A 61 -4.49 -17.57 17.22
C ILE A 61 -3.40 -16.49 17.09
N LEU A 62 -3.84 -15.25 16.80
CA LEU A 62 -2.94 -14.13 16.52
C LEU A 62 -3.67 -12.80 16.65
N GLN A 63 -2.99 -11.82 17.25
CA GLN A 63 -3.42 -10.42 17.37
C GLN A 63 -2.45 -9.49 16.66
N VAL A 64 -2.90 -8.31 16.28
CA VAL A 64 -2.08 -7.23 15.74
C VAL A 64 -2.20 -6.01 16.64
N LYS A 65 -1.06 -5.51 17.12
CA LYS A 65 -0.97 -4.28 17.92
C LYS A 65 -0.44 -3.14 17.07
N TYR A 66 -1.20 -2.07 16.94
CA TYR A 66 -0.72 -0.86 16.29
C TYR A 66 0.23 -0.11 17.21
N VAL A 67 1.45 0.16 16.76
CA VAL A 67 2.48 0.85 17.55
C VAL A 67 2.74 2.28 17.07
N GLY A 68 2.17 2.68 15.93
CA GLY A 68 2.22 4.05 15.43
C GLY A 68 2.47 4.15 13.92
N GLY A 69 2.60 5.38 13.46
CA GLY A 69 2.80 5.71 12.05
C GLY A 69 4.20 6.26 11.76
N GLN A 70 4.23 7.28 10.90
CA GLN A 70 5.49 7.92 10.47
C GLN A 70 6.24 8.67 11.60
N GLU A 71 5.60 8.89 12.74
CA GLU A 71 6.21 9.44 13.94
C GLU A 71 7.11 8.43 14.66
N VAL A 72 6.79 7.14 14.57
CA VAL A 72 7.61 6.06 15.15
C VAL A 72 8.84 5.78 14.28
N VAL A 73 8.63 5.70 12.97
CA VAL A 73 9.69 5.47 12.01
C VAL A 73 9.45 6.29 10.72
N PRO A 74 10.44 7.06 10.28
CA PRO A 74 10.32 7.79 9.01
C PRO A 74 9.99 6.84 7.86
N PRO A 75 9.01 7.13 6.99
CA PRO A 75 8.51 6.20 5.97
C PRO A 75 9.60 5.62 5.06
N ARG A 76 10.63 6.41 4.73
CA ARG A 76 11.76 5.96 3.90
C ARG A 76 12.70 4.99 4.59
N LYS A 77 12.69 4.94 5.93
CA LYS A 77 13.48 4.01 6.74
C LYS A 77 12.65 2.79 7.17
N ALA A 78 11.32 2.83 6.97
CA ALA A 78 10.40 1.82 7.52
C ALA A 78 10.63 0.41 6.98
N ALA A 79 10.89 0.23 5.68
CA ALA A 79 11.21 -1.09 5.12
C ALA A 79 12.52 -1.68 5.69
N ALA A 80 13.55 -0.84 5.88
CA ALA A 80 14.79 -1.27 6.49
C ALA A 80 14.61 -1.58 8.00
N ALA A 81 13.77 -0.83 8.71
CA ALA A 81 13.42 -1.06 10.10
C ALA A 81 12.66 -2.39 10.28
N LEU A 82 11.68 -2.66 9.39
CA LEU A 82 10.99 -3.96 9.33
C LEU A 82 11.98 -5.10 9.12
N LYS A 83 12.89 -4.99 8.14
CA LYS A 83 13.91 -6.02 7.87
C LYS A 83 14.76 -6.32 9.11
N ARG A 84 15.13 -5.31 9.90
CA ARG A 84 15.88 -5.48 11.15
C ARG A 84 15.05 -6.03 12.32
N GLY A 85 13.74 -6.15 12.18
CA GLY A 85 12.85 -6.68 13.22
C GLY A 85 12.49 -5.66 14.31
N GLN A 86 12.54 -4.35 14.03
CA GLN A 86 12.10 -3.32 14.98
C GLN A 86 10.58 -3.38 15.24
N PHE A 87 9.83 -3.97 14.32
CA PHE A 87 8.42 -4.32 14.41
C PHE A 87 8.15 -5.48 13.44
N ASP A 88 6.95 -6.09 13.54
CA ASP A 88 6.61 -7.32 12.84
C ASP A 88 5.94 -7.08 11.49
N MET A 89 5.12 -6.03 11.38
CA MET A 89 4.31 -5.73 10.20
C MET A 89 4.44 -4.27 9.78
N LEU A 90 4.41 -4.03 8.48
CA LEU A 90 4.46 -2.69 7.89
C LEU A 90 3.39 -2.54 6.81
N SER A 91 2.47 -1.59 7.02
CA SER A 91 1.56 -1.08 5.99
C SER A 91 2.12 0.24 5.44
N CYS A 92 2.69 0.22 4.22
CA CYS A 92 3.41 1.38 3.69
C CYS A 92 3.40 1.40 2.15
N PRO A 93 3.20 2.58 1.54
CA PRO A 93 3.39 2.72 0.10
C PRO A 93 4.84 2.41 -0.30
N THR A 94 5.02 1.53 -1.27
CA THR A 94 6.35 1.21 -1.82
C THR A 94 7.05 2.44 -2.40
N ALA A 95 6.28 3.46 -2.76
CA ALA A 95 6.78 4.76 -3.22
C ALA A 95 7.81 5.41 -2.27
N TYR A 96 7.73 5.15 -0.97
CA TYR A 96 8.68 5.69 0.01
C TYR A 96 10.03 4.99 0.00
N TYR A 97 10.09 3.73 -0.42
CA TYR A 97 11.32 2.95 -0.55
C TYR A 97 11.51 2.37 -1.96
N ILE A 98 11.05 3.14 -2.97
CA ILE A 98 11.10 2.78 -4.40
C ILE A 98 12.55 2.54 -4.90
N GLY A 99 13.55 3.10 -4.23
CA GLY A 99 14.94 2.80 -4.49
C GLY A 99 15.34 1.36 -4.15
N THR A 100 14.69 0.77 -3.13
CA THR A 100 14.91 -0.62 -2.72
C THR A 100 14.10 -1.59 -3.56
N VAL A 101 12.82 -1.26 -3.83
CA VAL A 101 11.90 -2.10 -4.61
C VAL A 101 11.34 -1.27 -5.77
N PRO A 102 12.10 -1.05 -6.85
CA PRO A 102 11.62 -0.30 -8.01
C PRO A 102 10.41 -0.95 -8.70
N GLU A 103 10.13 -2.22 -8.46
CA GLU A 103 8.93 -2.92 -8.93
C GLU A 103 7.62 -2.34 -8.38
N GLY A 104 7.71 -1.53 -7.31
CA GLY A 104 6.61 -0.67 -6.87
C GLY A 104 6.07 0.26 -7.96
N TYR A 105 6.89 0.62 -8.97
CA TYR A 105 6.41 1.33 -10.17
C TYR A 105 5.43 0.49 -10.98
N GLY A 106 5.68 -0.81 -11.11
CA GLY A 106 4.75 -1.71 -11.79
C GLY A 106 3.40 -1.78 -11.09
N ILE A 107 3.38 -1.81 -9.74
CA ILE A 107 2.15 -1.77 -8.95
C ILE A 107 1.39 -0.45 -9.19
N LEU A 108 2.08 0.70 -9.20
CA LEU A 108 1.47 2.01 -9.50
C LEU A 108 0.82 2.05 -10.89
N ALA A 109 1.50 1.51 -11.89
CA ALA A 109 1.03 1.50 -13.27
C ALA A 109 0.11 0.32 -13.62
N SER A 110 -0.19 -0.55 -12.64
CA SER A 110 -1.05 -1.70 -12.86
C SER A 110 -2.49 -1.28 -13.15
N ASN A 111 -3.14 -1.94 -14.11
CA ASN A 111 -4.57 -1.91 -14.32
C ASN A 111 -5.25 -3.25 -13.96
N GLN A 112 -4.52 -4.07 -13.19
CA GLN A 112 -5.00 -5.33 -12.61
C GLN A 112 -4.98 -5.19 -11.08
N GLY A 113 -6.05 -5.63 -10.41
CA GLY A 113 -6.11 -5.64 -8.96
C GLY A 113 -5.47 -6.88 -8.33
N PRO A 114 -5.29 -6.92 -7.00
CA PRO A 114 -4.63 -8.02 -6.30
C PRO A 114 -5.29 -9.38 -6.53
N LYS A 115 -6.62 -9.46 -6.62
CA LYS A 115 -7.36 -10.69 -6.94
C LYS A 115 -6.91 -11.32 -8.26
N ILE A 116 -6.68 -10.51 -9.30
CA ILE A 116 -6.19 -10.97 -10.60
C ILE A 116 -4.72 -11.39 -10.50
N LEU A 117 -3.90 -10.59 -9.80
CA LEU A 117 -2.48 -10.89 -9.61
C LEU A 117 -2.23 -12.19 -8.81
N ARG A 118 -3.10 -12.50 -7.86
CA ARG A 118 -3.04 -13.80 -7.16
C ARG A 118 -3.34 -14.98 -8.09
N LYS A 119 -4.21 -14.78 -9.09
CA LYS A 119 -4.60 -15.83 -10.05
C LYS A 119 -3.58 -16.02 -11.19
N ASN A 120 -2.97 -14.92 -11.67
CA ASN A 120 -2.08 -14.95 -12.84
C ASN A 120 -0.59 -15.11 -12.51
N GLY A 121 -0.25 -15.29 -11.22
CA GLY A 121 1.13 -15.41 -10.75
C GLY A 121 1.84 -14.08 -10.46
N GLY A 122 1.24 -12.94 -10.79
CA GLY A 122 1.84 -11.61 -10.55
C GLY A 122 2.10 -11.34 -9.08
N PHE A 123 1.19 -11.75 -8.19
CA PHE A 123 1.38 -11.60 -6.75
C PHE A 123 2.54 -12.47 -6.22
N ALA A 124 2.65 -13.72 -6.68
CA ALA A 124 3.75 -14.61 -6.30
C ALA A 124 5.12 -14.07 -6.77
N LEU A 125 5.18 -13.50 -7.97
CA LEU A 125 6.39 -12.84 -8.45
C LEU A 125 6.74 -11.61 -7.60
N LEU A 126 5.77 -10.79 -7.22
CA LEU A 126 5.98 -9.67 -6.30
C LEU A 126 6.47 -10.16 -4.93
N GLN A 127 5.90 -11.23 -4.36
CA GLN A 127 6.38 -11.84 -3.11
C GLN A 127 7.86 -12.23 -3.20
N LYS A 128 8.26 -12.88 -4.28
CA LYS A 128 9.68 -13.23 -4.56
C LYS A 128 10.56 -11.98 -4.57
N ILE A 129 10.12 -10.92 -5.25
CA ILE A 129 10.85 -9.66 -5.36
C ILE A 129 11.01 -8.97 -4.00
N TYR A 130 9.93 -8.85 -3.23
CA TYR A 130 9.97 -8.24 -1.89
C TYR A 130 10.88 -9.03 -0.93
N LYS A 131 10.84 -10.36 -0.99
CA LYS A 131 11.76 -11.22 -0.23
C LYS A 131 13.21 -10.94 -0.60
N GLN A 132 13.52 -10.86 -1.89
CA GLN A 132 14.89 -10.66 -2.37
C GLN A 132 15.42 -9.25 -2.11
N LYS A 133 14.61 -8.22 -2.37
CA LYS A 133 15.07 -6.82 -2.35
C LYS A 133 14.84 -6.12 -1.01
N ALA A 134 13.64 -6.25 -0.43
CA ALA A 134 13.29 -5.63 0.83
C ALA A 134 13.57 -6.53 2.04
N GLY A 135 13.85 -7.82 1.84
CA GLY A 135 13.98 -8.78 2.93
C GLY A 135 12.67 -8.83 3.75
N SER A 136 11.52 -8.88 3.08
CA SER A 136 10.21 -8.91 3.74
C SER A 136 9.26 -9.87 3.01
N HIS A 137 8.28 -10.41 3.75
CA HIS A 137 7.19 -11.20 3.17
C HIS A 137 6.05 -10.26 2.77
N LEU A 138 5.72 -10.18 1.47
CA LEU A 138 4.57 -9.43 0.98
C LEU A 138 3.31 -10.23 1.29
N LEU A 139 2.44 -9.68 2.15
CA LEU A 139 1.21 -10.34 2.61
C LEU A 139 -0.01 -9.88 1.80
N ALA A 140 -0.14 -8.57 1.54
CA ALA A 140 -1.28 -8.01 0.83
C ALA A 140 -0.89 -6.75 0.05
N TRP A 141 -1.73 -6.43 -0.96
CA TRP A 141 -1.78 -5.13 -1.60
C TRP A 141 -3.14 -4.50 -1.31
N GLY A 142 -3.17 -3.66 -0.27
CA GLY A 142 -4.35 -2.94 0.16
C GLY A 142 -4.61 -1.68 -0.64
N GLU A 143 -5.79 -1.11 -0.45
CA GLU A 143 -6.23 0.17 -1.02
C GLU A 143 -5.96 0.30 -2.53
N SER A 144 -5.86 -0.83 -3.24
CA SER A 144 -5.77 -0.85 -4.70
C SER A 144 -6.97 -0.08 -5.27
N MET A 145 -6.82 0.54 -6.44
CA MET A 145 -7.81 1.42 -7.05
C MET A 145 -7.93 2.83 -6.43
N THR A 146 -7.24 3.12 -5.32
CA THR A 146 -7.02 4.51 -4.91
C THR A 146 -6.11 5.16 -5.93
N SER A 147 -6.60 6.20 -6.58
CA SER A 147 -5.89 6.85 -7.69
C SER A 147 -5.17 8.11 -7.23
N TYR A 148 -4.45 8.72 -8.16
CA TYR A 148 -3.71 9.95 -7.92
C TYR A 148 -4.16 11.05 -8.87
N HIS A 149 -4.10 12.28 -8.37
CA HIS A 149 -4.29 13.49 -9.16
C HIS A 149 -3.10 14.43 -9.06
N MET A 150 -3.00 15.30 -10.02
CA MET A 150 -2.20 16.51 -9.94
C MET A 150 -3.06 17.62 -9.34
N TYR A 151 -2.60 18.21 -8.25
CA TYR A 151 -3.23 19.33 -7.56
C TYR A 151 -2.34 20.56 -7.67
N LEU A 152 -2.93 21.71 -7.98
CA LEU A 152 -2.19 22.94 -8.27
C LEU A 152 -2.77 24.12 -7.49
N HIS A 153 -1.86 25.01 -7.06
CA HIS A 153 -2.21 26.30 -6.50
C HIS A 153 -2.46 27.36 -7.58
N LYS A 154 -1.85 27.21 -8.75
CA LYS A 154 -2.01 28.06 -9.95
C LYS A 154 -2.75 27.27 -11.03
N ALA A 155 -3.44 28.00 -11.93
CA ALA A 155 -4.05 27.39 -13.11
C ALA A 155 -3.00 26.72 -13.99
N PRO A 156 -3.19 25.47 -14.45
CA PRO A 156 -2.25 24.84 -15.37
C PRO A 156 -2.30 25.54 -16.74
N LYS A 157 -1.13 25.69 -17.37
CA LYS A 157 -1.06 25.98 -18.79
C LYS A 157 -1.24 24.69 -19.58
N LEU A 158 -2.03 24.73 -20.65
CA LEU A 158 -2.19 23.61 -21.57
C LEU A 158 -1.29 23.81 -22.78
N GLY A 159 -0.59 22.75 -23.20
CA GLY A 159 0.19 22.74 -24.43
C GLY A 159 -0.71 22.69 -25.68
N LYS A 160 -0.10 22.77 -26.86
CA LYS A 160 -0.83 22.64 -28.14
C LYS A 160 -1.57 21.31 -28.29
N ASP A 161 -1.13 20.29 -27.58
CA ASP A 161 -1.72 18.94 -27.51
C ASP A 161 -2.82 18.79 -26.45
N GLY A 162 -3.18 19.88 -25.78
CA GLY A 162 -4.23 19.92 -24.76
C GLY A 162 -3.87 19.32 -23.41
N ILE A 163 -2.64 18.81 -23.22
CA ILE A 163 -2.19 18.32 -21.90
C ILE A 163 -1.48 19.42 -21.10
N PRO A 164 -1.41 19.33 -19.75
CA PRO A 164 -0.70 20.33 -18.96
C PRO A 164 0.78 20.40 -19.33
N THR A 165 1.29 21.62 -19.54
CA THR A 165 2.72 21.88 -19.54
C THR A 165 3.11 22.47 -18.19
N LEU A 166 4.10 21.86 -17.56
CA LEU A 166 4.59 22.26 -16.24
C LEU A 166 5.94 22.98 -16.31
N THR A 167 6.32 23.45 -17.50
CA THR A 167 7.53 24.26 -17.68
C THR A 167 7.44 25.52 -16.80
N GLY A 168 8.45 25.71 -15.94
CA GLY A 168 8.47 26.78 -14.94
C GLY A 168 7.71 26.48 -13.64
N TYR A 169 7.07 25.31 -13.51
CA TYR A 169 6.43 24.88 -12.26
C TYR A 169 7.42 24.10 -11.40
N LYS A 170 7.38 24.36 -10.11
CA LYS A 170 8.02 23.55 -9.06
C LYS A 170 6.96 22.65 -8.45
N MET A 171 7.09 21.34 -8.66
CA MET A 171 6.09 20.39 -8.20
C MET A 171 6.61 19.55 -7.04
N ARG A 172 5.87 19.50 -5.94
CA ARG A 172 6.14 18.49 -4.92
C ARG A 172 5.90 17.11 -5.49
N ALA A 173 6.92 16.27 -5.45
CA ALA A 173 6.82 14.91 -5.96
C ALA A 173 7.53 13.91 -5.05
N THR A 174 6.88 12.76 -4.85
CA THR A 174 7.53 11.53 -4.39
C THR A 174 8.07 10.75 -5.60
N GLY A 175 8.64 9.56 -5.37
CA GLY A 175 8.96 8.63 -6.45
C GLY A 175 7.78 8.33 -7.38
N THR A 176 6.55 8.36 -6.86
CA THR A 176 5.31 8.09 -7.60
C THR A 176 5.09 9.05 -8.78
N TYR A 177 5.15 10.35 -8.54
CA TYR A 177 4.72 11.36 -9.53
C TYR A 177 5.87 11.93 -10.35
N ARG A 178 7.10 11.77 -9.88
CA ARG A 178 8.29 12.39 -10.49
C ARG A 178 8.45 12.09 -11.97
N PRO A 179 8.27 10.85 -12.46
CA PRO A 179 8.39 10.57 -13.88
C PRO A 179 7.42 11.40 -14.72
N LEU A 180 6.13 11.40 -14.36
CA LEU A 180 5.10 12.17 -15.06
C LEU A 180 5.39 13.67 -15.02
N PHE A 181 5.64 14.23 -13.84
CA PHE A 181 5.83 15.68 -13.71
C PHE A 181 7.05 16.18 -14.47
N ARG A 182 8.12 15.40 -14.51
CA ARG A 182 9.30 15.73 -15.34
C ARG A 182 9.01 15.63 -16.83
N ALA A 183 8.26 14.63 -17.26
CA ALA A 183 7.83 14.51 -18.66
C ALA A 183 6.95 15.69 -19.10
N LEU A 184 6.18 16.26 -18.17
CA LEU A 184 5.39 17.48 -18.41
C LEU A 184 6.22 18.79 -18.25
N GLY A 185 7.52 18.71 -17.97
CA GLY A 185 8.44 19.86 -17.90
C GLY A 185 8.66 20.46 -16.51
N ALA A 186 8.15 19.85 -15.42
CA ALA A 186 8.30 20.40 -14.07
C ALA A 186 9.69 20.18 -13.47
N THR A 187 10.14 21.14 -12.66
CA THR A 187 11.13 20.89 -11.61
C THR A 187 10.46 20.19 -10.44
N THR A 188 11.03 19.07 -9.96
CA THR A 188 10.43 18.27 -8.89
C THR A 188 11.19 18.37 -7.59
N ILE A 189 10.49 18.68 -6.49
CA ILE A 189 11.04 18.80 -5.15
C ILE A 189 10.43 17.71 -4.26
N ASN A 190 11.28 17.04 -3.51
CA ASN A 190 10.85 15.95 -2.65
C ASN A 190 10.59 16.46 -1.22
N ILE A 191 9.32 16.63 -0.87
CA ILE A 191 8.85 17.16 0.41
C ILE A 191 7.91 16.12 1.05
N LYS A 192 7.92 16.01 2.39
CA LYS A 192 6.99 15.16 3.14
C LYS A 192 5.55 15.64 2.95
N SER A 193 4.57 14.74 3.06
CA SER A 193 3.16 15.10 2.94
C SER A 193 2.71 16.15 3.97
N SER A 194 3.22 16.06 5.19
CA SER A 194 2.94 17.01 6.28
C SER A 194 3.48 18.44 6.04
N GLU A 195 4.41 18.61 5.11
CA GLU A 195 5.06 19.89 4.81
C GLU A 195 4.49 20.58 3.57
N VAL A 196 3.54 19.95 2.86
CA VAL A 196 3.01 20.43 1.56
C VAL A 196 2.31 21.80 1.71
N ILE A 197 1.50 21.97 2.74
CA ILE A 197 0.76 23.23 3.00
C ILE A 197 1.76 24.39 3.12
N THR A 198 2.73 24.25 4.01
CA THR A 198 3.75 25.28 4.25
C THR A 198 4.59 25.53 3.01
N ALA A 199 4.94 24.49 2.24
CA ALA A 199 5.73 24.63 1.03
C ALA A 199 4.99 25.42 -0.07
N ILE A 200 3.67 25.24 -0.20
CA ILE A 200 2.83 26.02 -1.13
C ILE A 200 2.69 27.46 -0.64
N GLN A 201 2.39 27.66 0.65
CA GLN A 201 2.24 28.99 1.23
C GLN A 201 3.50 29.84 1.09
N ARG A 202 4.67 29.22 1.17
CA ARG A 202 5.98 29.89 0.97
C ARG A 202 6.41 30.01 -0.49
N GLY A 203 5.61 29.53 -1.45
CA GLY A 203 5.98 29.52 -2.87
C GLY A 203 7.14 28.58 -3.22
N THR A 204 7.51 27.65 -2.32
CA THR A 204 8.54 26.64 -2.58
C THR A 204 8.10 25.67 -3.69
N VAL A 205 6.79 25.36 -3.75
CA VAL A 205 6.17 24.56 -4.82
C VAL A 205 4.86 25.20 -5.27
N ASP A 206 4.48 24.94 -6.52
CA ASP A 206 3.28 25.45 -7.17
C ASP A 206 2.13 24.43 -7.15
N GLY A 207 2.45 23.18 -6.80
CA GLY A 207 1.50 22.10 -6.76
C GLY A 207 2.13 20.80 -6.30
N TYR A 208 1.34 19.73 -6.32
CA TYR A 208 1.74 18.43 -5.80
C TYR A 208 0.95 17.29 -6.43
N GLY A 209 1.49 16.08 -6.38
CA GLY A 209 0.74 14.85 -6.61
C GLY A 209 0.23 14.28 -5.29
N PHE A 210 -1.00 13.81 -5.27
CA PHE A 210 -1.60 13.15 -4.12
C PHE A 210 -2.71 12.19 -4.53
N THR A 211 -3.12 11.35 -3.59
CA THR A 211 -4.28 10.44 -3.78
C THR A 211 -5.58 11.23 -3.93
N ASP A 212 -6.60 10.58 -4.47
CA ASP A 212 -7.98 11.06 -4.56
C ASP A 212 -8.72 11.03 -3.22
N VAL A 213 -8.01 10.66 -2.15
CA VAL A 213 -8.46 10.71 -0.75
C VAL A 213 -7.41 11.42 0.10
N SER A 214 -7.80 11.85 1.29
CA SER A 214 -6.96 12.55 2.28
C SER A 214 -6.57 13.99 1.91
N VAL A 215 -7.17 14.59 0.89
CA VAL A 215 -6.96 16.02 0.58
C VAL A 215 -7.64 16.89 1.63
N ILE A 216 -8.88 16.58 1.96
CA ILE A 216 -9.66 17.31 2.99
C ILE A 216 -9.17 16.99 4.39
N SER A 217 -9.01 15.70 4.71
CA SER A 217 -8.62 15.26 6.05
C SER A 217 -7.23 15.76 6.48
N LEU A 218 -6.37 16.10 5.51
CA LEU A 218 -5.05 16.70 5.74
C LEU A 218 -5.03 18.22 5.58
N GLY A 219 -6.18 18.85 5.29
CA GLY A 219 -6.28 20.30 5.10
C GLY A 219 -5.62 20.83 3.84
N LEU A 220 -5.32 19.97 2.87
CA LEU A 220 -4.66 20.34 1.60
C LEU A 220 -5.57 21.17 0.69
N ASP A 221 -6.88 21.10 0.88
CA ASP A 221 -7.88 21.91 0.19
C ASP A 221 -7.64 23.42 0.41
N LYS A 222 -7.12 23.82 1.56
CA LYS A 222 -6.80 25.23 1.90
C LYS A 222 -5.78 25.86 0.96
N VAL A 223 -4.94 25.06 0.33
CA VAL A 223 -3.88 25.52 -0.56
C VAL A 223 -4.05 25.04 -2.02
N THR A 224 -5.10 24.26 -2.29
CA THR A 224 -5.40 23.70 -3.61
C THR A 224 -6.47 24.53 -4.30
N LYS A 225 -6.23 24.94 -5.55
CA LYS A 225 -7.18 25.67 -6.38
C LYS A 225 -7.65 24.88 -7.61
N TYR A 226 -6.79 23.97 -8.09
CA TYR A 226 -7.07 23.21 -9.30
C TYR A 226 -6.71 21.73 -9.10
N ARG A 227 -7.53 20.85 -9.69
CA ARG A 227 -7.27 19.42 -9.80
C ARG A 227 -7.33 19.02 -11.28
N VAL A 228 -6.29 18.34 -11.78
CA VAL A 228 -6.27 17.86 -13.16
C VAL A 228 -6.93 16.48 -13.24
N MET A 229 -7.86 16.34 -14.19
CA MET A 229 -8.59 15.12 -14.52
C MET A 229 -8.24 14.67 -15.95
N PRO A 230 -8.14 13.35 -16.24
CA PRO A 230 -8.45 12.23 -15.34
C PRO A 230 -7.36 11.99 -14.31
N ASN A 231 -7.71 11.15 -13.31
CA ASN A 231 -6.75 10.56 -12.38
C ASN A 231 -5.79 9.61 -13.12
N PHE A 232 -4.64 9.34 -12.50
CA PHE A 232 -3.62 8.43 -13.04
C PHE A 232 -3.11 7.49 -11.94
N TYR A 233 -2.49 6.38 -12.32
CA TYR A 233 -1.94 5.36 -11.42
C TYR A 233 -2.96 4.82 -10.40
N GLN A 234 -2.51 3.87 -9.62
CA GLN A 234 -3.17 3.45 -8.39
C GLN A 234 -2.15 3.32 -7.27
N THR A 235 -2.60 3.29 -6.01
CA THR A 235 -1.66 3.18 -4.88
C THR A 235 -0.90 1.87 -4.91
N ASN A 236 0.35 1.92 -4.47
CA ASN A 236 1.18 0.76 -4.19
C ASN A 236 1.30 0.51 -2.68
N GLN A 237 0.18 0.68 -1.96
CA GLN A 237 0.08 0.42 -0.53
C GLN A 237 0.17 -1.09 -0.28
N VAL A 238 1.23 -1.53 0.33
CA VAL A 238 1.46 -2.95 0.60
C VAL A 238 1.57 -3.22 2.09
N LEU A 239 1.09 -4.39 2.48
CA LEU A 239 1.28 -4.94 3.82
C LEU A 239 2.38 -5.99 3.75
N THR A 240 3.44 -5.78 4.50
CA THR A 240 4.61 -6.66 4.56
C THR A 240 4.89 -7.12 5.98
N VAL A 241 5.47 -8.30 6.13
CA VAL A 241 5.83 -8.92 7.41
C VAL A 241 7.33 -9.15 7.47
N ASN A 242 7.93 -8.95 8.64
CA ASN A 242 9.32 -9.28 8.88
C ASN A 242 9.57 -10.76 8.56
N PRO A 243 10.64 -11.13 7.84
CA PRO A 243 10.85 -12.50 7.38
C PRO A 243 11.10 -13.49 8.53
N LYS A 244 11.76 -13.08 9.61
CA LYS A 244 11.98 -13.93 10.80
C LYS A 244 10.66 -14.15 11.54
N THR A 245 9.87 -13.09 11.72
CA THR A 245 8.51 -13.19 12.29
C THR A 245 7.66 -14.15 11.44
N TRP A 246 7.63 -13.97 10.11
CA TRP A 246 6.85 -14.85 9.22
C TRP A 246 7.28 -16.31 9.32
N ALA A 247 8.59 -16.58 9.38
CA ALA A 247 9.12 -17.93 9.51
C ALA A 247 8.79 -18.57 10.88
N SER A 248 8.70 -17.77 11.94
CA SER A 248 8.39 -18.27 13.31
C SER A 248 6.90 -18.53 13.53
N LEU A 249 6.01 -18.09 12.64
CA LEU A 249 4.59 -18.37 12.75
C LEU A 249 4.28 -19.86 12.47
N THR A 250 3.30 -20.39 13.18
CA THR A 250 2.77 -21.73 12.88
C THR A 250 2.02 -21.72 11.55
N ASN A 251 1.76 -22.91 10.98
CA ASN A 251 0.95 -23.04 9.76
C ASN A 251 -0.47 -22.46 9.97
N LYS A 252 -1.08 -22.69 11.15
CA LYS A 252 -2.38 -22.14 11.52
C LYS A 252 -2.36 -20.60 11.46
N GLN A 253 -1.34 -19.97 12.03
CA GLN A 253 -1.19 -18.50 12.05
C GLN A 253 -0.94 -17.94 10.65
N ARG A 254 -0.07 -18.57 9.84
CA ARG A 254 0.18 -18.16 8.45
C ARG A 254 -1.08 -18.27 7.58
N ASN A 255 -1.81 -19.38 7.68
CA ASN A 255 -3.05 -19.58 6.94
C ASN A 255 -4.11 -18.57 7.34
N PHE A 256 -4.24 -18.28 8.64
CA PHE A 256 -5.14 -17.26 9.16
C PHE A 256 -4.78 -15.86 8.57
N LEU A 257 -3.52 -15.44 8.64
CA LEU A 257 -3.10 -14.14 8.08
C LEU A 257 -3.30 -14.06 6.56
N ASN A 258 -3.01 -15.13 5.82
CA ASN A 258 -3.24 -15.18 4.37
C ASN A 258 -4.73 -15.01 4.03
N ALA A 259 -5.62 -15.68 4.77
CA ALA A 259 -7.07 -15.51 4.59
C ALA A 259 -7.52 -14.08 4.89
N GLN A 260 -7.07 -13.51 6.01
CA GLN A 260 -7.38 -12.13 6.39
C GLN A 260 -6.80 -11.10 5.39
N ALA A 261 -5.65 -11.38 4.80
CA ALA A 261 -5.05 -10.53 3.77
C ALA A 261 -5.93 -10.43 2.51
N VAL A 262 -6.50 -11.54 2.05
CA VAL A 262 -7.42 -11.55 0.89
C VAL A 262 -8.71 -10.78 1.20
N ILE A 263 -9.25 -10.93 2.41
CA ILE A 263 -10.42 -10.16 2.88
C ILE A 263 -10.09 -8.66 2.90
N TYR A 264 -8.94 -8.30 3.47
CA TYR A 264 -8.45 -6.92 3.53
C TYR A 264 -8.33 -6.27 2.15
N GLU A 265 -7.78 -6.95 1.16
CA GLU A 265 -7.62 -6.43 -0.20
C GLU A 265 -8.96 -5.94 -0.81
N THR A 266 -10.06 -6.58 -0.47
CA THR A 266 -11.40 -6.17 -0.93
C THR A 266 -12.04 -5.14 0.01
N ALA A 267 -11.93 -5.34 1.32
CA ALA A 267 -12.53 -4.47 2.31
C ALA A 267 -11.93 -3.06 2.30
N SER A 268 -10.60 -2.96 2.11
CA SER A 268 -9.89 -1.69 2.03
C SER A 268 -10.34 -0.83 0.85
N VAL A 269 -10.58 -1.45 -0.32
CA VAL A 269 -11.11 -0.73 -1.49
C VAL A 269 -12.48 -0.13 -1.20
N LYS A 270 -13.38 -0.90 -0.58
CA LYS A 270 -14.72 -0.41 -0.20
C LYS A 270 -14.65 0.74 0.82
N PHE A 271 -13.74 0.63 1.78
CA PHE A 271 -13.53 1.67 2.80
C PHE A 271 -13.05 2.98 2.17
N VAL A 272 -12.02 2.91 1.31
CA VAL A 272 -11.45 4.08 0.65
C VAL A 272 -12.47 4.70 -0.33
N GLU A 273 -13.22 3.89 -1.06
CA GLU A 273 -14.26 4.40 -1.98
C GLU A 273 -15.33 5.22 -1.24
N LYS A 274 -15.80 4.74 -0.09
CA LYS A 274 -16.72 5.51 0.78
C LYS A 274 -16.10 6.84 1.20
N SER A 275 -14.84 6.85 1.60
CA SER A 275 -14.11 8.05 2.00
C SER A 275 -13.90 9.00 0.83
N ARG A 276 -13.58 8.48 -0.37
CA ARG A 276 -13.40 9.24 -1.60
C ARG A 276 -14.67 10.00 -1.98
N LEU A 277 -15.85 9.34 -1.92
CA LEU A 277 -17.12 9.98 -2.21
C LEU A 277 -17.43 11.14 -1.23
N ALA A 278 -17.10 10.96 0.05
CA ALA A 278 -17.26 12.01 1.04
C ALA A 278 -16.31 13.19 0.80
N GLU A 279 -15.02 12.91 0.54
CA GLU A 279 -14.03 13.94 0.22
C GLU A 279 -14.33 14.68 -1.09
N GLU A 280 -14.80 13.98 -2.13
CA GLU A 280 -15.21 14.59 -3.41
C GLU A 280 -16.29 15.67 -3.21
N LYS A 281 -17.27 15.37 -2.37
CA LYS A 281 -18.32 16.33 -2.01
C LYS A 281 -17.74 17.56 -1.30
N GLN A 282 -16.77 17.36 -0.41
CA GLN A 282 -16.12 18.45 0.32
C GLN A 282 -15.17 19.27 -0.59
N MET A 283 -14.40 18.62 -1.46
CA MET A 283 -13.53 19.33 -2.43
C MET A 283 -14.34 20.28 -3.33
N LYS A 284 -15.52 19.86 -3.79
CA LYS A 284 -16.43 20.75 -4.54
C LYS A 284 -16.85 21.97 -3.72
N LYS A 285 -17.14 21.79 -2.42
CA LYS A 285 -17.50 22.90 -1.53
C LYS A 285 -16.32 23.82 -1.23
N SER A 286 -15.08 23.31 -1.22
CA SER A 286 -13.85 24.10 -1.01
C SER A 286 -13.47 24.97 -2.21
N GLY A 287 -14.23 24.92 -3.32
CA GLY A 287 -13.99 25.74 -4.51
C GLY A 287 -12.85 25.26 -5.38
N ILE A 288 -12.38 24.02 -5.21
CA ILE A 288 -11.38 23.41 -6.09
C ILE A 288 -11.99 23.20 -7.48
N LYS A 289 -11.31 23.74 -8.50
CA LYS A 289 -11.76 23.68 -9.89
C LYS A 289 -11.13 22.49 -10.61
N ASP A 290 -11.96 21.66 -11.25
CA ASP A 290 -11.47 20.56 -12.07
C ASP A 290 -11.04 21.06 -13.46
N VAL A 291 -9.82 20.72 -13.85
CA VAL A 291 -9.29 20.90 -15.21
C VAL A 291 -9.45 19.55 -15.91
N VAL A 292 -10.57 19.42 -16.64
CA VAL A 292 -10.98 18.14 -17.24
C VAL A 292 -10.40 18.03 -18.65
N LEU A 293 -9.39 17.16 -18.81
CA LEU A 293 -8.89 16.79 -20.14
C LEU A 293 -9.89 15.81 -20.79
N LYS A 294 -10.13 15.97 -22.10
CA LYS A 294 -11.10 15.15 -22.84
C LYS A 294 -10.46 14.54 -24.10
N GLY A 295 -11.06 13.46 -24.59
CA GLY A 295 -10.67 12.84 -25.86
C GLY A 295 -9.18 12.51 -25.96
N ALA A 296 -8.56 12.93 -27.06
CA ALA A 296 -7.15 12.65 -27.34
C ALA A 296 -6.18 13.23 -26.28
N ALA A 297 -6.50 14.40 -25.70
CA ALA A 297 -5.67 14.99 -24.65
C ALA A 297 -5.69 14.15 -23.38
N ALA A 298 -6.84 13.64 -22.96
CA ALA A 298 -6.94 12.74 -21.81
C ALA A 298 -6.16 11.45 -22.04
N GLN A 299 -6.31 10.85 -23.23
CA GLN A 299 -5.58 9.62 -23.58
C GLN A 299 -4.06 9.87 -23.58
N LYS A 300 -3.60 10.95 -24.21
CA LYS A 300 -2.16 11.32 -24.24
C LYS A 300 -1.59 11.55 -22.85
N TYR A 301 -2.35 12.21 -21.97
CA TYR A 301 -1.94 12.43 -20.57
C TYR A 301 -1.75 11.11 -19.83
N LEU A 302 -2.69 10.17 -19.97
CA LEU A 302 -2.60 8.85 -19.34
C LEU A 302 -1.48 8.00 -19.95
N ASP A 303 -1.31 8.03 -21.27
CA ASP A 303 -0.22 7.30 -21.95
C ASP A 303 1.15 7.84 -21.52
N THR A 304 1.27 9.17 -21.35
CA THR A 304 2.48 9.78 -20.80
C THR A 304 2.73 9.28 -19.38
N ALA A 305 1.72 9.31 -18.51
CA ALA A 305 1.85 8.86 -17.14
C ALA A 305 2.31 7.40 -17.06
N HIS A 306 1.58 6.51 -17.70
CA HIS A 306 1.89 5.06 -17.67
C HIS A 306 3.20 4.75 -18.41
N GLY A 307 3.45 5.38 -19.56
CA GLY A 307 4.68 5.18 -20.34
C GLY A 307 5.94 5.52 -19.53
N GLU A 308 5.95 6.66 -18.86
CA GLU A 308 7.10 7.10 -18.06
C GLU A 308 7.37 6.20 -16.85
N ILE A 309 6.33 5.70 -16.19
CA ILE A 309 6.48 4.74 -15.09
C ILE A 309 7.11 3.41 -15.57
N TRP A 310 6.63 2.87 -16.71
CA TRP A 310 7.20 1.64 -17.27
C TRP A 310 8.63 1.83 -17.75
N LYS A 311 8.97 3.01 -18.33
CA LYS A 311 10.36 3.35 -18.68
C LYS A 311 11.27 3.39 -17.44
N GLU A 312 10.79 4.00 -16.33
CA GLU A 312 11.54 4.02 -15.07
C GLU A 312 11.75 2.61 -14.50
N LEU A 313 10.74 1.75 -14.56
CA LEU A 313 10.88 0.38 -14.09
C LEU A 313 11.88 -0.42 -14.96
N LYS A 314 11.82 -0.26 -16.29
CA LYS A 314 12.73 -0.94 -17.21
C LYS A 314 14.20 -0.60 -16.94
N LYS A 315 14.48 0.66 -16.62
CA LYS A 315 15.85 1.11 -16.27
C LYS A 315 16.37 0.51 -14.96
N ARG A 316 15.49 0.09 -14.03
CA ARG A 316 15.85 -0.22 -12.63
C ARG A 316 15.62 -1.67 -12.24
N SER A 317 14.93 -2.45 -13.06
CA SER A 317 14.54 -3.81 -12.70
C SER A 317 14.66 -4.80 -13.83
N LYS A 318 15.40 -5.87 -13.58
CA LYS A 318 15.45 -7.04 -14.46
C LYS A 318 14.12 -7.82 -14.51
N PHE A 319 13.18 -7.52 -13.62
CA PHE A 319 11.85 -8.15 -13.59
C PHE A 319 10.82 -7.42 -14.46
N HIS A 320 11.20 -6.31 -15.12
CA HIS A 320 10.27 -5.51 -15.92
C HIS A 320 9.48 -6.37 -16.92
N ASP A 321 10.18 -7.18 -17.75
CA ASP A 321 9.56 -7.94 -18.83
C ASP A 321 8.67 -9.09 -18.32
N GLN A 322 8.97 -9.62 -17.13
CA GLN A 322 8.15 -10.63 -16.47
C GLN A 322 6.91 -9.99 -15.78
N LEU A 323 7.08 -8.81 -15.18
CA LEU A 323 6.01 -8.14 -14.42
C LEU A 323 4.99 -7.46 -15.31
N LYS A 324 5.43 -6.75 -16.35
CA LYS A 324 4.55 -5.90 -17.16
C LYS A 324 3.33 -6.64 -17.70
N PRO A 325 3.44 -7.83 -18.34
CA PRO A 325 2.28 -8.56 -18.86
C PRO A 325 1.32 -9.08 -17.77
N LEU A 326 1.80 -9.25 -16.53
CA LEU A 326 0.98 -9.70 -15.40
C LEU A 326 0.20 -8.53 -14.76
N LEU A 327 0.80 -7.35 -14.73
CA LEU A 327 0.28 -6.18 -14.04
C LEU A 327 -0.51 -5.23 -14.95
N TYR A 328 -0.19 -5.19 -16.24
CA TYR A 328 -0.73 -4.20 -17.16
C TYR A 328 -1.21 -4.83 -18.47
N LYS A 329 -2.44 -4.51 -18.86
CA LYS A 329 -3.03 -4.90 -20.15
C LYS A 329 -3.38 -3.64 -20.94
N PRO A 330 -2.70 -3.38 -22.09
CA PRO A 330 -3.00 -2.21 -22.92
C PRO A 330 -4.48 -2.13 -23.30
N GLY A 331 -5.00 -0.92 -23.42
CA GLY A 331 -6.40 -0.69 -23.82
C GLY A 331 -7.46 -1.03 -22.77
N LYS A 332 -7.07 -1.52 -21.59
CA LYS A 332 -8.01 -1.71 -20.49
C LYS A 332 -7.93 -0.55 -19.52
N PRO A 333 -9.06 0.07 -19.16
CA PRO A 333 -9.08 1.07 -18.11
C PRO A 333 -8.64 0.45 -16.78
N ILE A 334 -8.20 1.26 -15.84
CA ILE A 334 -8.00 0.83 -14.46
C ILE A 334 -9.37 0.39 -13.94
N ARG A 335 -9.60 -0.91 -13.81
CA ARG A 335 -10.87 -1.44 -13.33
C ARG A 335 -10.93 -1.31 -11.82
N GLN A 336 -12.01 -0.76 -11.34
CA GLN A 336 -12.40 -0.91 -9.94
C GLN A 336 -12.69 -2.40 -9.67
N VAL A 337 -12.04 -2.94 -8.63
CA VAL A 337 -12.26 -4.33 -8.24
C VAL A 337 -13.70 -4.48 -7.75
N ASP A 338 -14.50 -5.26 -8.47
CA ASP A 338 -15.83 -5.79 -8.08
C ASP A 338 -16.86 -4.81 -7.43
N THR A 339 -16.74 -3.51 -7.62
CA THR A 339 -17.82 -2.59 -7.27
C THR A 339 -18.82 -2.39 -8.40
N GLY A 340 -18.66 -3.08 -9.53
CA GLY A 340 -19.51 -2.96 -10.71
C GLY A 340 -19.39 -1.63 -11.45
N ARG A 341 -18.47 -0.75 -11.03
CA ARG A 341 -18.24 0.55 -11.68
C ARG A 341 -16.85 0.56 -12.34
N THR A 342 -16.83 0.62 -13.64
CA THR A 342 -15.75 1.23 -14.40
C THR A 342 -15.64 2.68 -13.96
N LEU A 343 -14.42 3.22 -13.78
CA LEU A 343 -14.24 4.67 -13.77
C LEU A 343 -14.73 5.14 -15.13
N ASP A 344 -15.98 5.61 -15.16
CA ASP A 344 -16.59 6.05 -16.38
C ASP A 344 -15.85 7.31 -16.84
N GLN A 345 -15.06 7.19 -17.91
CA GLN A 345 -14.52 8.33 -18.65
C GLN A 345 -15.62 9.13 -19.37
N LYS A 346 -16.88 8.72 -19.17
CA LYS A 346 -18.08 9.37 -19.71
C LYS A 346 -18.77 10.20 -18.62
N ARG A 347 -18.23 11.36 -18.31
CA ARG A 347 -18.99 12.56 -17.89
C ARG A 347 -18.17 13.80 -18.12
#